data_04df304aced8de934cd5f99484568f68
#
_entry.id   04df304aced8de934cd5f99484568f68
#
_cell.length_a   1.000
_cell.length_b   1.000
_cell.length_c   1.000
_cell.angle_alpha   90.00
_cell.angle_beta   90.00
_cell.angle_gamma   90.00
#
_symmetry.space_group_name_H-M   'P 1'
#
loop_
_entity.id
_entity.type
_entity.pdbx_description
1 polymer ?
#
loop_
_entity_poly.entity_id
_entity_poly.type
_entity_poly.pdbx_seq_one_letter_code
_entity_poly.pdbx_strand_id
1 'polypeptide(L)'
;MFQILISSFKCVFIFALAYVLYLTYTLVVYPYICWRKYKKYSNVYTTPKFIPLLGDLKGITDDLKQGKVHYYEKIRKAPETKDKDLRLKFEGYHPILLLLSNKAIEEFAKLVPTKIDRVNTGRGLGRLGLGTFLLERSTKRTIMRRKLLTSFLSLNSSSRHIPAMVKYTAEVLKPLKEGEKQDFIEICNVLTFNIFTSVLFGEDMVGLANKVRPYKNTDGTTSMLPLRDIMINVFKAYFIQIFHPLSATMKQVADLNIVNPFKRDHENYLTFMEGIKELYRNCKDETSICKQILKNQKLTESEKIFDLNTFIFAGAETSSHGIVSTLFFMKKYPESFEKLRKEIQDAGISKETLFSEGLTREKIEELDYLTCVVKEGLRIDGPGAESFVYAASQDVELCGVPIPKGFPIKVDLATGHYNEDYWKDPHDFVPERYDDESEFYKQAEKEGKFGLGFSTRPFSHGFRACPGQSFALLEMKVAIIVILTLIDYEVDPELFQKEGVGFGVGGSIPASFKINWR
;
A
#
# COMPACT_ATOMS: atom_id res chain seq x y z
N MET A 1 0.64 21.50 -56.47
CA MET A 1 -0.15 20.55 -55.67
C MET A 1 0.56 19.19 -55.47
N PHE A 2 1.01 18.53 -56.55
CA PHE A 2 1.68 17.22 -56.47
C PHE A 2 3.02 17.23 -55.70
N GLN A 3 3.87 18.23 -55.87
CA GLN A 3 5.12 18.39 -55.12
C GLN A 3 4.89 18.64 -53.63
N ILE A 4 3.84 19.37 -53.27
CA ILE A 4 3.47 19.60 -51.83
C ILE A 4 3.00 18.29 -51.21
N LEU A 5 2.22 17.49 -51.92
CA LEU A 5 1.79 16.16 -51.46
C LEU A 5 2.96 15.21 -51.25
N ILE A 6 3.93 15.17 -52.19
CA ILE A 6 5.15 14.33 -52.04
C ILE A 6 6.01 14.82 -50.89
N SER A 7 6.16 16.13 -50.69
CA SER A 7 6.92 16.69 -49.56
C SER A 7 6.24 16.36 -48.24
N SER A 8 4.91 16.51 -48.15
CA SER A 8 4.14 16.14 -46.97
C SER A 8 4.26 14.64 -46.65
N PHE A 9 4.24 13.77 -47.65
CA PHE A 9 4.38 12.33 -47.48
C PHE A 9 5.80 11.94 -46.97
N LYS A 10 6.83 12.61 -47.52
CA LYS A 10 8.21 12.43 -47.01
C LYS A 10 8.37 12.87 -45.57
N CYS A 11 7.79 14.02 -45.18
CA CYS A 11 7.80 14.47 -43.79
C CYS A 11 7.09 13.49 -42.85
N VAL A 12 5.90 13.02 -43.20
CA VAL A 12 5.18 12.02 -42.41
C VAL A 12 5.97 10.73 -42.26
N PHE A 13 6.60 10.26 -43.35
CA PHE A 13 7.43 9.07 -43.33
C PHE A 13 8.67 9.24 -42.42
N ILE A 14 9.35 10.38 -42.48
CA ILE A 14 10.50 10.69 -41.62
C ILE A 14 10.06 10.74 -40.16
N PHE A 15 8.95 11.39 -39.84
CA PHE A 15 8.41 11.42 -38.47
C PHE A 15 8.03 10.03 -37.99
N ALA A 16 7.38 9.21 -38.82
CA ALA A 16 7.03 7.83 -38.46
C ALA A 16 8.28 6.99 -38.20
N LEU A 17 9.30 7.09 -39.04
CA LEU A 17 10.58 6.38 -38.84
C LEU A 17 11.30 6.84 -37.57
N ALA A 18 11.39 8.15 -37.35
CA ALA A 18 11.99 8.71 -36.14
C ALA A 18 11.26 8.23 -34.87
N TYR A 19 9.92 8.16 -34.95
CA TYR A 19 9.10 7.66 -33.85
C TYR A 19 9.32 6.16 -33.59
N VAL A 20 9.42 5.33 -34.63
CA VAL A 20 9.75 3.90 -34.49
C VAL A 20 11.13 3.71 -33.88
N LEU A 21 12.13 4.49 -34.32
CA LEU A 21 13.47 4.45 -33.72
C LEU A 21 13.45 4.87 -32.24
N TYR A 22 12.72 5.92 -31.92
CA TYR A 22 12.50 6.36 -30.54
C TYR A 22 11.86 5.26 -29.69
N LEU A 23 10.81 4.60 -30.20
CA LEU A 23 10.17 3.48 -29.51
C LEU A 23 11.14 2.31 -29.33
N THR A 24 11.86 1.92 -30.37
CA THR A 24 12.85 0.84 -30.28
C THR A 24 13.91 1.15 -29.24
N TYR A 25 14.40 2.38 -29.22
CA TYR A 25 15.37 2.81 -28.20
C TYR A 25 14.78 2.72 -26.79
N THR A 26 13.62 3.32 -26.56
CA THR A 26 13.03 3.42 -25.21
C THR A 26 12.52 2.11 -24.67
N LEU A 27 11.97 1.24 -25.51
CA LEU A 27 11.32 0.01 -25.10
C LEU A 27 12.27 -1.20 -25.06
N VAL A 28 13.38 -1.16 -25.82
CA VAL A 28 14.27 -2.31 -25.95
C VAL A 28 15.73 -1.94 -25.67
N VAL A 29 16.28 -0.94 -26.38
CA VAL A 29 17.72 -0.66 -26.33
C VAL A 29 18.12 -0.08 -24.97
N TYR A 30 17.43 0.94 -24.48
CA TYR A 30 17.74 1.57 -23.20
C TYR A 30 17.59 0.59 -22.01
N PRO A 31 16.49 -0.18 -21.88
CA PRO A 31 16.38 -1.22 -20.84
C PRO A 31 17.51 -2.26 -20.92
N TYR A 32 17.89 -2.67 -22.12
CA TYR A 32 19.01 -3.61 -22.32
C TYR A 32 20.35 -3.02 -21.89
N ILE A 33 20.60 -1.73 -22.21
CA ILE A 33 21.80 -1.01 -21.75
C ILE A 33 21.84 -0.97 -20.22
N CYS A 34 20.72 -0.65 -19.59
CA CYS A 34 20.60 -0.65 -18.12
C CYS A 34 20.91 -2.04 -17.55
N TRP A 35 20.29 -3.09 -18.10
CA TRP A 35 20.55 -4.46 -17.66
C TRP A 35 22.04 -4.82 -17.77
N ARG A 36 22.68 -4.55 -18.92
CA ARG A 36 24.12 -4.79 -19.11
C ARG A 36 25.00 -3.98 -18.16
N LYS A 37 24.62 -2.71 -17.91
CA LYS A 37 25.35 -1.83 -17.00
C LYS A 37 25.35 -2.38 -15.58
N TYR A 38 24.18 -2.66 -15.05
CA TYR A 38 24.02 -3.04 -13.66
C TYR A 38 24.41 -4.50 -13.38
N LYS A 39 24.33 -5.39 -14.35
CA LYS A 39 24.82 -6.79 -14.25
C LYS A 39 26.31 -6.90 -13.91
N LYS A 40 27.10 -5.84 -14.10
CA LYS A 40 28.54 -5.83 -13.79
C LYS A 40 28.82 -5.72 -12.29
N TYR A 41 27.86 -5.28 -11.49
CA TYR A 41 28.06 -5.07 -10.05
C TYR A 41 27.65 -6.33 -9.28
N SER A 42 28.58 -6.88 -8.50
CA SER A 42 28.37 -8.12 -7.75
C SER A 42 27.26 -8.01 -6.69
N ASN A 43 27.05 -6.79 -6.16
CA ASN A 43 26.02 -6.50 -5.15
C ASN A 43 24.69 -6.03 -5.75
N VAL A 44 24.53 -6.09 -7.09
CA VAL A 44 23.26 -5.82 -7.76
C VAL A 44 22.69 -7.11 -8.33
N TYR A 45 21.49 -7.49 -7.90
CA TYR A 45 20.77 -8.58 -8.55
C TYR A 45 20.15 -8.09 -9.87
N THR A 46 20.34 -8.85 -10.92
CA THR A 46 19.66 -8.69 -12.21
C THR A 46 19.16 -10.05 -12.67
N THR A 47 18.02 -10.08 -13.38
CA THR A 47 17.56 -11.35 -13.97
C THR A 47 18.64 -11.99 -14.83
N PRO A 48 18.75 -13.33 -14.85
CA PRO A 48 19.80 -14.03 -15.64
C PRO A 48 19.74 -13.68 -17.13
N LYS A 49 18.52 -13.51 -17.67
CA LYS A 49 18.26 -13.15 -19.07
C LYS A 49 17.43 -11.88 -19.14
N PHE A 50 17.78 -10.97 -20.05
CA PHE A 50 16.97 -9.81 -20.37
C PHE A 50 15.75 -10.23 -21.22
N ILE A 51 14.56 -9.80 -20.83
CA ILE A 51 13.30 -10.06 -21.55
C ILE A 51 12.76 -8.73 -22.06
N PRO A 52 12.88 -8.45 -23.38
CA PRO A 52 12.39 -7.20 -23.95
C PRO A 52 10.89 -7.01 -23.71
N LEU A 53 10.46 -5.78 -23.51
CA LEU A 53 9.07 -5.32 -23.34
C LEU A 53 8.38 -5.81 -22.07
N LEU A 54 8.53 -7.06 -21.71
CA LEU A 54 7.83 -7.68 -20.58
C LEU A 54 8.61 -7.58 -19.27
N GLY A 55 9.98 -7.55 -19.35
CA GLY A 55 10.80 -7.53 -18.16
C GLY A 55 10.39 -8.60 -17.15
N ASP A 56 10.22 -8.21 -15.89
CA ASP A 56 9.81 -9.12 -14.81
C ASP A 56 8.34 -9.57 -14.89
N LEU A 57 7.50 -8.88 -15.70
CA LEU A 57 6.09 -9.23 -15.87
C LEU A 57 5.87 -10.65 -16.42
N LYS A 58 6.79 -11.13 -17.26
CA LYS A 58 6.68 -12.49 -17.79
C LYS A 58 6.68 -13.52 -16.65
N GLY A 59 7.61 -13.39 -15.71
CA GLY A 59 7.66 -14.27 -14.54
C GLY A 59 6.40 -14.17 -13.68
N ILE A 60 5.91 -12.95 -13.44
CA ILE A 60 4.68 -12.71 -12.68
C ILE A 60 3.47 -13.37 -13.35
N THR A 61 3.30 -13.16 -14.66
CA THR A 61 2.14 -13.73 -15.39
C THR A 61 2.21 -15.25 -15.50
N ASP A 62 3.41 -15.81 -15.62
CA ASP A 62 3.60 -17.25 -15.66
C ASP A 62 3.28 -17.90 -14.30
N ASP A 63 3.67 -17.26 -13.19
CA ASP A 63 3.36 -17.71 -11.83
C ASP A 63 1.85 -17.62 -11.53
N LEU A 64 1.20 -16.51 -11.89
CA LEU A 64 -0.25 -16.34 -11.74
C LEU A 64 -1.06 -17.39 -12.51
N LYS A 65 -0.66 -17.71 -13.75
CA LYS A 65 -1.31 -18.76 -14.56
C LYS A 65 -1.17 -20.15 -13.95
N GLN A 66 -0.11 -20.40 -13.19
CA GLN A 66 0.14 -21.68 -12.52
C GLN A 66 -0.48 -21.73 -11.11
N GLY A 67 -1.23 -20.71 -10.69
CA GLY A 67 -1.75 -20.62 -9.33
C GLY A 67 -0.66 -20.55 -8.26
N LYS A 68 0.55 -20.17 -8.66
CA LYS A 68 1.68 -20.03 -7.76
C LYS A 68 1.72 -18.65 -7.12
N VAL A 69 2.35 -18.63 -5.99
CA VAL A 69 2.75 -17.57 -5.09
C VAL A 69 2.71 -16.15 -5.63
N HIS A 70 2.24 -15.28 -4.80
CA HIS A 70 2.38 -13.83 -4.92
C HIS A 70 3.83 -13.45 -5.30
N TYR A 71 3.98 -12.55 -6.27
CA TYR A 71 5.27 -12.06 -6.77
C TYR A 71 6.24 -11.63 -5.66
N TYR A 72 5.73 -10.98 -4.61
CA TYR A 72 6.54 -10.56 -3.48
C TYR A 72 7.05 -11.72 -2.64
N GLU A 73 6.29 -12.79 -2.49
CA GLU A 73 6.73 -13.95 -1.74
C GLU A 73 7.87 -14.69 -2.44
N LYS A 74 7.80 -14.76 -3.78
CA LYS A 74 8.90 -15.31 -4.57
C LYS A 74 10.18 -14.50 -4.43
N ILE A 75 10.08 -13.16 -4.38
CA ILE A 75 11.23 -12.29 -4.12
C ILE A 75 11.75 -12.47 -2.70
N ARG A 76 10.86 -12.51 -1.71
CA ARG A 76 11.22 -12.72 -0.30
C ARG A 76 11.99 -14.03 -0.08
N LYS A 77 11.60 -15.09 -0.79
CA LYS A 77 12.22 -16.42 -0.71
C LYS A 77 13.32 -16.64 -1.75
N ALA A 78 13.64 -15.66 -2.61
CA ALA A 78 14.66 -15.80 -3.64
C ALA A 78 16.07 -15.78 -3.04
N PRO A 79 16.77 -16.91 -2.93
CA PRO A 79 18.11 -16.97 -2.33
C PRO A 79 19.13 -16.10 -3.09
N GLU A 80 18.87 -15.83 -4.38
CA GLU A 80 19.74 -15.03 -5.22
C GLU A 80 19.81 -13.54 -4.83
N THR A 81 18.88 -13.06 -4.02
CA THR A 81 18.85 -11.67 -3.54
C THR A 81 19.37 -11.50 -2.13
N LYS A 82 19.66 -12.58 -1.40
CA LYS A 82 20.03 -12.56 0.02
C LYS A 82 21.23 -11.65 0.29
N ASP A 83 22.28 -11.75 -0.52
CA ASP A 83 23.54 -11.01 -0.35
C ASP A 83 23.62 -9.78 -1.27
N LYS A 84 22.49 -9.23 -1.72
CA LYS A 84 22.47 -8.09 -2.64
C LYS A 84 22.00 -6.83 -1.94
N ASP A 85 22.69 -5.73 -2.24
CA ASP A 85 22.26 -4.40 -1.78
C ASP A 85 21.12 -3.86 -2.63
N LEU A 86 21.16 -4.13 -3.93
CA LEU A 86 20.21 -3.59 -4.90
C LEU A 86 19.70 -4.69 -5.85
N ARG A 87 18.52 -4.43 -6.43
CA ARG A 87 17.98 -5.21 -7.53
C ARG A 87 17.64 -4.27 -8.69
N LEU A 88 18.08 -4.58 -9.89
CA LEU A 88 17.51 -3.98 -11.09
C LEU A 88 16.26 -4.75 -11.47
N LYS A 89 15.11 -4.11 -11.32
CA LYS A 89 13.78 -4.58 -11.62
C LYS A 89 13.26 -3.91 -12.89
N PHE A 90 12.42 -4.60 -13.64
CA PHE A 90 11.74 -4.04 -14.80
C PHE A 90 10.22 -4.08 -14.66
N GLU A 91 9.59 -2.92 -14.53
CA GLU A 91 8.14 -2.79 -14.66
C GLU A 91 7.77 -2.64 -16.13
N GLY A 92 7.60 -3.78 -16.83
CA GLY A 92 7.58 -3.82 -18.29
C GLY A 92 8.96 -3.48 -18.86
N TYR A 93 9.06 -2.40 -19.60
CA TYR A 93 10.33 -1.89 -20.16
C TYR A 93 11.01 -0.83 -19.27
N HIS A 94 10.43 -0.45 -18.13
CA HIS A 94 10.97 0.57 -17.25
C HIS A 94 11.95 -0.03 -16.25
N PRO A 95 13.27 0.29 -16.34
CA PRO A 95 14.24 -0.11 -15.33
C PRO A 95 14.04 0.71 -14.06
N ILE A 96 14.07 0.04 -12.90
CA ILE A 96 13.97 0.63 -11.57
C ILE A 96 15.02 -0.05 -10.69
N LEU A 97 15.75 0.72 -9.89
CA LEU A 97 16.60 0.16 -8.84
C LEU A 97 15.79 0.03 -7.55
N LEU A 98 15.68 -1.20 -7.06
CA LEU A 98 15.06 -1.54 -5.80
C LEU A 98 16.14 -1.73 -4.75
N LEU A 99 16.08 -1.00 -3.64
CA LEU A 99 17.01 -1.08 -2.51
C LEU A 99 16.57 -2.20 -1.59
N LEU A 100 17.43 -3.18 -1.35
CA LEU A 100 17.12 -4.40 -0.60
C LEU A 100 17.72 -4.39 0.81
N SER A 101 19.04 -4.13 0.92
CA SER A 101 19.76 -4.23 2.19
C SER A 101 19.55 -3.03 3.10
N ASN A 102 19.74 -3.24 4.40
CA ASN A 102 19.72 -2.17 5.40
C ASN A 102 20.76 -1.10 5.06
N LYS A 103 21.94 -1.49 4.58
CA LYS A 103 23.02 -0.57 4.14
C LYS A 103 22.55 0.34 3.02
N ALA A 104 21.95 -0.22 1.96
CA ALA A 104 21.47 0.58 0.82
C ALA A 104 20.37 1.56 1.24
N ILE A 105 19.49 1.14 2.14
CA ILE A 105 18.39 1.97 2.64
C ILE A 105 18.92 3.06 3.58
N GLU A 106 19.91 2.78 4.39
CA GLU A 106 20.56 3.78 5.25
C GLU A 106 21.26 4.86 4.44
N GLU A 107 22.07 4.46 3.44
CA GLU A 107 22.73 5.41 2.52
C GLU A 107 21.71 6.27 1.78
N PHE A 108 20.63 5.65 1.27
CA PHE A 108 19.51 6.35 0.64
C PHE A 108 18.84 7.35 1.60
N ALA A 109 18.55 6.95 2.84
CA ALA A 109 17.89 7.81 3.83
C ALA A 109 18.69 9.08 4.12
N LYS A 110 20.04 9.02 4.10
CA LYS A 110 20.94 10.17 4.27
C LYS A 110 20.85 11.17 3.08
N LEU A 111 20.42 10.71 1.92
CA LEU A 111 20.31 11.53 0.70
C LEU A 111 18.91 12.13 0.51
N VAL A 112 17.89 11.60 1.19
CA VAL A 112 16.50 12.08 1.11
C VAL A 112 16.28 13.20 2.13
N PRO A 113 15.63 14.32 1.77
CA PRO A 113 15.09 14.69 0.45
C PRO A 113 16.05 15.55 -0.40
N THR A 114 17.31 15.71 -0.01
CA THR A 114 18.21 16.70 -0.56
C THR A 114 18.74 16.36 -1.96
N LYS A 115 19.24 15.14 -2.13
CA LYS A 115 19.77 14.64 -3.41
C LYS A 115 18.87 13.63 -4.10
N ILE A 116 18.05 12.90 -3.33
CA ILE A 116 17.04 11.95 -3.81
C ILE A 116 15.69 12.37 -3.24
N ASP A 117 14.66 12.44 -4.07
CA ASP A 117 13.32 12.80 -3.61
C ASP A 117 12.24 12.09 -4.42
N ARG A 118 11.01 12.14 -3.94
CA ARG A 118 9.82 11.62 -4.64
C ARG A 118 9.70 12.22 -6.03
N VAL A 119 9.26 11.40 -6.97
CA VAL A 119 8.94 11.84 -8.31
C VAL A 119 7.61 11.25 -8.73
N ASN A 120 6.70 12.12 -9.18
CA ASN A 120 5.49 11.67 -9.83
C ASN A 120 5.83 11.34 -11.29
N THR A 121 5.85 10.06 -11.62
CA THR A 121 6.12 9.58 -12.98
C THR A 121 4.96 9.85 -13.94
N GLY A 122 3.79 10.27 -13.41
CA GLY A 122 2.56 10.41 -14.18
C GLY A 122 2.04 9.09 -14.77
N ARG A 123 2.42 7.95 -14.19
CA ARG A 123 2.02 6.60 -14.62
C ARG A 123 1.29 5.90 -13.49
N GLY A 124 0.38 5.00 -13.83
CA GLY A 124 -0.39 4.26 -12.86
C GLY A 124 -1.04 5.18 -11.82
N LEU A 125 -0.83 4.89 -10.56
CA LEU A 125 -1.31 5.75 -9.46
C LEU A 125 -0.80 7.20 -9.55
N GLY A 126 0.31 7.44 -10.21
CA GLY A 126 0.82 8.79 -10.47
C GLY A 126 -0.14 9.65 -11.30
N ARG A 127 -1.02 9.05 -12.10
CA ARG A 127 -2.09 9.78 -12.84
C ARG A 127 -3.22 10.23 -11.90
N LEU A 128 -3.49 9.49 -10.83
CA LEU A 128 -4.49 9.84 -9.81
C LEU A 128 -3.94 10.85 -8.80
N GLY A 129 -2.66 10.73 -8.51
CA GLY A 129 -1.98 11.48 -7.46
C GLY A 129 -1.43 12.84 -7.92
N LEU A 130 -1.83 13.36 -9.07
CA LEU A 130 -1.46 14.71 -9.49
C LEU A 130 -1.96 15.72 -8.46
N GLY A 131 -1.03 16.44 -7.82
CA GLY A 131 -1.33 17.44 -6.82
C GLY A 131 -1.41 16.94 -5.37
N THR A 132 -1.23 15.63 -5.09
CA THR A 132 -1.15 15.15 -3.71
C THR A 132 0.26 15.30 -3.14
N PHE A 133 0.35 15.67 -1.86
CA PHE A 133 1.65 15.75 -1.16
C PHE A 133 2.41 14.40 -1.14
N LEU A 134 1.70 13.28 -1.34
CA LEU A 134 2.26 11.94 -1.27
C LEU A 134 3.27 11.65 -2.38
N LEU A 135 2.99 12.11 -3.60
CA LEU A 135 3.80 11.84 -4.79
C LEU A 135 4.68 13.02 -5.22
N GLU A 136 4.44 14.22 -4.68
CA GLU A 136 5.19 15.41 -5.03
C GLU A 136 6.56 15.47 -4.35
N ARG A 137 7.47 16.24 -4.94
CA ARG A 137 8.76 16.56 -4.32
C ARG A 137 8.57 17.31 -3.01
N SER A 138 9.57 17.19 -2.14
CA SER A 138 9.62 17.82 -0.82
C SER A 138 9.93 19.34 -0.90
N THR A 139 9.04 20.09 -1.56
CA THR A 139 9.07 21.54 -1.57
C THR A 139 8.63 22.10 -0.21
N LYS A 140 8.94 23.37 0.09
CA LYS A 140 8.43 24.04 1.30
C LYS A 140 6.90 23.90 1.42
N ARG A 141 6.17 23.98 0.30
CA ARG A 141 4.72 23.82 0.24
C ARG A 141 4.28 22.40 0.57
N THR A 142 4.87 21.40 -0.08
CA THR A 142 4.58 19.99 0.17
C THR A 142 4.89 19.58 1.62
N ILE A 143 6.00 20.06 2.16
CA ILE A 143 6.38 19.83 3.57
C ILE A 143 5.34 20.45 4.51
N MET A 144 4.90 21.68 4.25
CA MET A 144 3.86 22.36 5.04
C MET A 144 2.55 21.58 5.01
N ARG A 145 2.07 21.15 3.81
CA ARG A 145 0.88 20.32 3.65
C ARG A 145 1.00 19.02 4.44
N ARG A 146 2.11 18.29 4.25
CA ARG A 146 2.37 17.05 4.98
C ARG A 146 2.32 17.25 6.50
N LYS A 147 3.00 18.27 7.03
CA LYS A 147 3.01 18.56 8.47
C LYS A 147 1.60 18.83 9.01
N LEU A 148 0.81 19.64 8.31
CA LEU A 148 -0.58 19.90 8.65
C LEU A 148 -1.38 18.60 8.73
N LEU A 149 -1.30 17.78 7.70
CA LEU A 149 -2.10 16.57 7.59
C LEU A 149 -1.67 15.50 8.60
N THR A 150 -0.36 15.35 8.85
CA THR A 150 0.17 14.42 9.86
C THR A 150 -0.31 14.78 11.27
N SER A 151 -0.54 16.07 11.58
CA SER A 151 -1.03 16.47 12.90
C SER A 151 -2.41 15.93 13.24
N PHE A 152 -3.27 15.71 12.24
CA PHE A 152 -4.60 15.11 12.42
C PHE A 152 -4.55 13.60 12.71
N LEU A 153 -3.48 12.92 12.28
CA LEU A 153 -3.27 11.48 12.44
C LEU A 153 -2.31 11.15 13.61
N SER A 154 -1.95 12.14 14.43
CA SER A 154 -1.17 11.90 15.65
C SER A 154 -1.97 11.03 16.62
N LEU A 155 -1.29 10.29 17.51
CA LEU A 155 -1.94 9.41 18.47
C LEU A 155 -2.98 10.15 19.32
N ASN A 156 -2.66 11.35 19.84
CA ASN A 156 -3.59 12.17 20.61
C ASN A 156 -4.83 12.60 19.79
N SER A 157 -4.65 12.92 18.52
CA SER A 157 -5.77 13.26 17.63
C SER A 157 -6.60 12.03 17.30
N SER A 158 -5.97 10.88 17.11
CA SER A 158 -6.61 9.63 16.72
C SER A 158 -7.40 9.00 17.87
N SER A 159 -6.94 9.15 19.12
CA SER A 159 -7.59 8.54 20.31
C SER A 159 -9.03 9.00 20.52
N ARG A 160 -9.39 10.22 20.09
CA ARG A 160 -10.77 10.72 20.15
C ARG A 160 -11.75 9.93 19.27
N HIS A 161 -11.23 9.17 18.29
CA HIS A 161 -12.03 8.39 17.36
C HIS A 161 -12.18 6.92 17.77
N ILE A 162 -11.65 6.52 18.93
CA ILE A 162 -11.80 5.15 19.47
C ILE A 162 -13.29 4.73 19.54
N PRO A 163 -14.23 5.56 20.02
CA PRO A 163 -15.65 5.19 20.02
C PRO A 163 -16.20 4.87 18.62
N ALA A 164 -15.82 5.65 17.61
CA ALA A 164 -16.21 5.39 16.22
C ALA A 164 -15.58 4.09 15.69
N MET A 165 -14.30 3.83 16.01
CA MET A 165 -13.63 2.58 15.64
C MET A 165 -14.35 1.36 16.24
N VAL A 166 -14.70 1.40 17.53
CA VAL A 166 -15.48 0.34 18.21
C VAL A 166 -16.84 0.17 17.53
N LYS A 167 -17.59 1.27 17.34
CA LYS A 167 -18.92 1.27 16.72
C LYS A 167 -18.90 0.61 15.35
N TYR A 168 -18.06 1.08 14.43
CA TYR A 168 -18.05 0.58 13.05
C TYR A 168 -17.51 -0.84 12.95
N THR A 169 -16.58 -1.24 13.82
CA THR A 169 -16.15 -2.64 13.91
C THR A 169 -17.31 -3.54 14.35
N ALA A 170 -18.05 -3.17 15.38
CA ALA A 170 -19.21 -3.94 15.82
C ALA A 170 -20.33 -3.95 14.76
N GLU A 171 -20.57 -2.84 14.06
CA GLU A 171 -21.63 -2.74 13.04
C GLU A 171 -21.39 -3.67 11.84
N VAL A 172 -20.18 -3.79 11.36
CA VAL A 172 -19.87 -4.69 10.22
C VAL A 172 -19.94 -6.17 10.58
N LEU A 173 -19.83 -6.50 11.87
CA LEU A 173 -19.98 -7.87 12.34
C LEU A 173 -21.45 -8.29 12.52
N LYS A 174 -22.35 -7.36 12.91
CA LYS A 174 -23.76 -7.66 13.21
C LYS A 174 -24.53 -8.48 12.14
N PRO A 175 -24.37 -8.23 10.83
CA PRO A 175 -25.10 -8.99 9.80
C PRO A 175 -24.52 -10.38 9.54
N LEU A 176 -23.39 -10.74 10.14
CA LEU A 176 -22.71 -12.00 9.87
C LEU A 176 -23.47 -13.15 10.54
N LYS A 177 -23.61 -14.26 9.81
CA LYS A 177 -24.35 -15.42 10.30
C LYS A 177 -23.39 -16.47 10.85
N GLU A 178 -23.75 -17.02 11.99
CA GLU A 178 -23.02 -18.10 12.65
C GLU A 178 -22.87 -19.32 11.74
N GLY A 179 -21.69 -19.89 11.71
CA GLY A 179 -21.38 -21.09 10.90
C GLY A 179 -21.16 -20.83 9.41
N GLU A 180 -21.44 -19.62 8.89
CA GLU A 180 -21.20 -19.30 7.48
C GLU A 180 -19.75 -18.82 7.24
N LYS A 181 -19.20 -19.20 6.08
CA LYS A 181 -17.92 -18.64 5.61
C LYS A 181 -18.12 -17.23 5.10
N GLN A 182 -17.33 -16.31 5.60
CA GLN A 182 -17.37 -14.88 5.30
C GLN A 182 -16.05 -14.40 4.68
N ASP A 183 -16.12 -13.49 3.72
CA ASP A 183 -14.94 -12.81 3.17
C ASP A 183 -14.49 -11.68 4.12
N PHE A 184 -13.46 -11.94 4.93
CA PHE A 184 -12.94 -10.98 5.88
C PHE A 184 -12.19 -9.81 5.24
N ILE A 185 -11.69 -9.96 4.01
CA ILE A 185 -11.12 -8.82 3.27
C ILE A 185 -12.21 -7.81 2.98
N GLU A 186 -13.36 -8.29 2.50
CA GLU A 186 -14.51 -7.42 2.21
C GLU A 186 -15.04 -6.75 3.49
N ILE A 187 -15.22 -7.53 4.57
CA ILE A 187 -15.66 -7.03 5.88
C ILE A 187 -14.71 -5.94 6.40
N CYS A 188 -13.40 -6.19 6.39
CA CYS A 188 -12.42 -5.22 6.87
C CYS A 188 -12.28 -4.01 5.94
N ASN A 189 -12.49 -4.15 4.64
CA ASN A 189 -12.55 -3.01 3.73
C ASN A 189 -13.75 -2.11 4.03
N VAL A 190 -14.93 -2.67 4.34
CA VAL A 190 -16.10 -1.89 4.80
C VAL A 190 -15.80 -1.19 6.11
N LEU A 191 -15.26 -1.93 7.07
CA LEU A 191 -14.87 -1.44 8.39
C LEU A 191 -13.98 -0.21 8.30
N THR A 192 -12.81 -0.37 7.71
CA THR A 192 -11.79 0.70 7.65
C THR A 192 -12.25 1.89 6.81
N PHE A 193 -13.00 1.65 5.73
CA PHE A 193 -13.60 2.72 4.94
C PHE A 193 -14.62 3.54 5.74
N ASN A 194 -15.48 2.89 6.53
CA ASN A 194 -16.47 3.57 7.38
C ASN A 194 -15.80 4.35 8.51
N ILE A 195 -14.80 3.77 9.18
CA ILE A 195 -14.00 4.46 10.20
C ILE A 195 -13.36 5.70 9.58
N PHE A 196 -12.64 5.52 8.46
CA PHE A 196 -11.90 6.63 7.84
C PHE A 196 -12.84 7.73 7.32
N THR A 197 -14.00 7.35 6.77
CA THR A 197 -15.04 8.31 6.35
C THR A 197 -15.57 9.10 7.53
N SER A 198 -15.87 8.44 8.66
CA SER A 198 -16.36 9.12 9.88
C SER A 198 -15.33 10.10 10.45
N VAL A 199 -14.06 9.72 10.46
CA VAL A 199 -12.93 10.56 10.93
C VAL A 199 -12.71 11.77 10.01
N LEU A 200 -12.79 11.55 8.70
CA LEU A 200 -12.53 12.62 7.73
C LEU A 200 -13.69 13.60 7.59
N PHE A 201 -14.93 13.13 7.55
CA PHE A 201 -16.09 13.92 7.17
C PHE A 201 -17.16 14.02 8.26
N GLY A 202 -17.10 13.18 9.29
CA GLY A 202 -18.14 13.03 10.32
C GLY A 202 -18.97 11.77 10.13
N GLU A 203 -19.58 11.28 11.22
CA GLU A 203 -20.36 10.04 11.24
C GLU A 203 -21.60 10.10 10.33
N ASP A 204 -22.23 11.28 10.22
CA ASP A 204 -23.39 11.53 9.35
C ASP A 204 -23.08 11.36 7.85
N MET A 205 -21.79 11.37 7.47
CA MET A 205 -21.35 11.19 6.08
C MET A 205 -21.15 9.73 5.69
N VAL A 206 -21.09 8.79 6.64
CA VAL A 206 -20.85 7.36 6.33
C VAL A 206 -21.96 6.78 5.44
N GLY A 207 -23.24 7.11 5.73
CA GLY A 207 -24.37 6.72 4.89
C GLY A 207 -24.28 7.25 3.46
N LEU A 208 -23.84 8.51 3.30
CA LEU A 208 -23.65 9.14 1.99
C LEU A 208 -22.49 8.49 1.22
N ALA A 209 -21.40 8.14 1.90
CA ALA A 209 -20.25 7.45 1.31
C ALA A 209 -20.63 6.04 0.81
N ASN A 210 -21.52 5.34 1.52
CA ASN A 210 -22.02 4.02 1.13
C ASN A 210 -23.15 4.05 0.09
N LYS A 211 -23.66 5.23 -0.30
CA LYS A 211 -24.60 5.36 -1.40
C LYS A 211 -24.01 4.84 -2.69
N VAL A 212 -24.76 4.03 -3.42
CA VAL A 212 -24.30 3.44 -4.69
C VAL A 212 -24.32 4.46 -5.82
N ARG A 213 -23.33 4.37 -6.70
CA ARG A 213 -23.11 5.23 -7.86
C ARG A 213 -22.77 4.40 -9.10
N PRO A 214 -22.99 4.91 -10.33
CA PRO A 214 -22.71 4.17 -11.55
C PRO A 214 -21.20 3.91 -11.72
N TYR A 215 -20.86 2.67 -12.04
CA TYR A 215 -19.51 2.21 -12.37
C TYR A 215 -19.54 1.45 -13.70
N LYS A 216 -18.70 1.85 -14.65
CA LYS A 216 -18.59 1.22 -15.98
C LYS A 216 -17.66 0.01 -15.93
N ASN A 217 -18.22 -1.16 -16.20
CA ASN A 217 -17.49 -2.44 -16.22
C ASN A 217 -16.63 -2.60 -17.48
N THR A 218 -15.75 -3.60 -17.46
CA THR A 218 -14.88 -3.93 -18.60
C THR A 218 -15.64 -4.47 -19.82
N ASP A 219 -16.77 -5.11 -19.59
CA ASP A 219 -17.67 -5.65 -20.62
C ASP A 219 -18.64 -4.62 -21.22
N GLY A 220 -18.55 -3.35 -20.78
CA GLY A 220 -19.40 -2.26 -21.24
C GLY A 220 -20.71 -2.10 -20.46
N THR A 221 -21.03 -2.99 -19.52
CA THR A 221 -22.19 -2.84 -18.65
C THR A 221 -21.94 -1.79 -17.55
N THR A 222 -23.00 -1.38 -16.85
CA THR A 222 -22.90 -0.46 -15.74
C THR A 222 -23.45 -1.14 -14.49
N SER A 223 -22.61 -1.19 -13.44
CA SER A 223 -22.99 -1.63 -12.09
C SER A 223 -23.25 -0.43 -11.17
N MET A 224 -24.04 -0.61 -10.14
CA MET A 224 -24.21 0.37 -9.07
C MET A 224 -23.36 -0.03 -7.88
N LEU A 225 -22.32 0.72 -7.57
CA LEU A 225 -21.34 0.39 -6.54
C LEU A 225 -21.24 1.50 -5.48
N PRO A 226 -20.99 1.17 -4.20
CA PRO A 226 -20.63 2.15 -3.17
C PRO A 226 -19.29 2.81 -3.50
N LEU A 227 -19.06 3.99 -2.94
CA LEU A 227 -17.87 4.80 -3.23
C LEU A 227 -16.56 4.04 -2.95
N ARG A 228 -16.54 3.19 -1.91
CA ARG A 228 -15.43 2.31 -1.57
C ARG A 228 -15.03 1.39 -2.75
N ASP A 229 -16.01 0.69 -3.32
CA ASP A 229 -15.74 -0.29 -4.37
C ASP A 229 -15.32 0.39 -5.67
N ILE A 230 -15.92 1.55 -5.97
CA ILE A 230 -15.47 2.40 -7.08
C ILE A 230 -14.00 2.79 -6.87
N MET A 231 -13.64 3.23 -5.67
CA MET A 231 -12.27 3.56 -5.29
C MET A 231 -11.32 2.40 -5.57
N ILE A 232 -11.56 1.24 -4.97
CA ILE A 232 -10.71 0.05 -5.12
C ILE A 232 -10.53 -0.33 -6.59
N ASN A 233 -11.63 -0.35 -7.36
CA ASN A 233 -11.60 -0.72 -8.77
C ASN A 233 -10.88 0.31 -9.64
N VAL A 234 -11.06 1.60 -9.37
CA VAL A 234 -10.33 2.68 -10.05
C VAL A 234 -8.83 2.54 -9.80
N PHE A 235 -8.41 2.31 -8.55
CA PHE A 235 -6.99 2.14 -8.23
C PHE A 235 -6.38 0.93 -8.91
N LYS A 236 -7.06 -0.22 -8.89
CA LYS A 236 -6.63 -1.43 -9.60
C LYS A 236 -6.49 -1.17 -11.11
N ALA A 237 -7.47 -0.49 -11.72
CA ALA A 237 -7.44 -0.16 -13.14
C ALA A 237 -6.24 0.73 -13.50
N TYR A 238 -5.99 1.81 -12.74
CA TYR A 238 -4.85 2.70 -12.98
C TYR A 238 -3.51 2.03 -12.73
N PHE A 239 -3.42 1.13 -11.75
CA PHE A 239 -2.21 0.34 -11.53
C PHE A 239 -1.91 -0.56 -12.74
N ILE A 240 -2.91 -1.26 -13.26
CA ILE A 240 -2.76 -2.13 -14.44
C ILE A 240 -2.40 -1.32 -15.70
N GLN A 241 -2.88 -0.09 -15.83
CA GLN A 241 -2.54 0.78 -16.97
C GLN A 241 -1.05 1.05 -17.14
N ILE A 242 -0.20 0.85 -16.10
CA ILE A 242 1.26 0.95 -16.24
C ILE A 242 1.77 0.00 -17.33
N PHE A 243 1.14 -1.14 -17.46
CA PHE A 243 1.53 -2.21 -18.37
C PHE A 243 0.84 -2.16 -19.74
N HIS A 244 -0.09 -1.21 -19.91
CA HIS A 244 -0.82 -1.08 -21.17
C HIS A 244 0.09 -0.52 -22.29
N PRO A 245 0.11 -1.10 -23.51
CA PRO A 245 0.98 -0.66 -24.59
C PRO A 245 0.92 0.85 -24.90
N LEU A 246 -0.27 1.46 -24.88
CA LEU A 246 -0.41 2.92 -25.10
C LEU A 246 0.24 3.74 -23.98
N SER A 247 0.14 3.34 -22.73
CA SER A 247 0.86 4.00 -21.63
C SER A 247 2.37 3.91 -21.82
N ALA A 248 2.80 2.81 -22.42
CA ALA A 248 4.18 2.53 -22.72
C ALA A 248 4.72 3.37 -23.88
N THR A 249 3.98 3.45 -24.97
CA THR A 249 4.45 3.96 -26.26
C THR A 249 3.96 5.37 -26.56
N MET A 250 2.73 5.71 -26.17
CA MET A 250 2.04 6.97 -26.51
C MET A 250 1.33 7.52 -25.26
N LYS A 251 2.11 7.80 -24.20
CA LYS A 251 1.57 8.28 -22.93
C LYS A 251 0.63 9.49 -23.12
N GLN A 252 0.98 10.42 -24.00
CA GLN A 252 0.16 11.61 -24.29
C GLN A 252 -1.23 11.23 -24.81
N VAL A 253 -1.32 10.20 -25.66
CA VAL A 253 -2.61 9.69 -26.17
C VAL A 253 -3.38 8.98 -25.06
N ALA A 254 -2.70 8.20 -24.23
CA ALA A 254 -3.32 7.57 -23.06
C ALA A 254 -3.88 8.64 -22.09
N ASP A 255 -3.17 9.74 -21.89
CA ASP A 255 -3.56 10.84 -21.01
C ASP A 255 -4.75 11.66 -21.53
N LEU A 256 -5.06 11.60 -22.82
CA LEU A 256 -6.27 12.21 -23.38
C LEU A 256 -7.56 11.51 -22.93
N ASN A 257 -7.47 10.26 -22.46
CA ASN A 257 -8.61 9.46 -21.97
C ASN A 257 -9.76 9.34 -23.00
N ILE A 258 -9.43 9.25 -24.29
CA ILE A 258 -10.42 9.16 -25.40
C ILE A 258 -10.63 7.74 -25.91
N VAL A 259 -9.72 6.80 -25.57
CA VAL A 259 -9.78 5.39 -25.97
C VAL A 259 -9.86 4.48 -24.75
N ASN A 260 -10.52 3.31 -24.89
CA ASN A 260 -10.56 2.32 -23.83
C ASN A 260 -9.20 1.60 -23.68
N PRO A 261 -8.78 1.20 -22.47
CA PRO A 261 -9.53 1.32 -21.20
C PRO A 261 -9.47 2.72 -20.56
N PHE A 262 -8.60 3.62 -21.02
CA PHE A 262 -8.34 4.91 -20.36
C PHE A 262 -9.59 5.79 -20.22
N LYS A 263 -10.46 5.83 -21.26
CA LYS A 263 -11.72 6.57 -21.24
C LYS A 263 -12.63 6.06 -20.11
N ARG A 264 -12.90 4.77 -20.09
CA ARG A 264 -13.76 4.13 -19.07
C ARG A 264 -13.22 4.36 -17.67
N ASP A 265 -11.94 4.11 -17.47
CA ASP A 265 -11.31 4.20 -16.15
C ASP A 265 -11.28 5.65 -15.66
N HIS A 266 -11.11 6.61 -16.57
CA HIS A 266 -11.21 8.03 -16.25
C HIS A 266 -12.65 8.45 -15.90
N GLU A 267 -13.66 7.96 -16.60
CA GLU A 267 -15.07 8.22 -16.25
C GLU A 267 -15.40 7.66 -14.86
N ASN A 268 -14.93 6.45 -14.54
CA ASN A 268 -15.07 5.88 -13.19
C ASN A 268 -14.32 6.70 -12.12
N TYR A 269 -13.13 7.21 -12.46
CA TYR A 269 -12.40 8.13 -11.58
C TYR A 269 -13.17 9.44 -11.34
N LEU A 270 -13.81 10.00 -12.37
CA LEU A 270 -14.64 11.19 -12.21
C LEU A 270 -15.85 10.91 -11.31
N THR A 271 -16.48 9.74 -11.43
CA THR A 271 -17.56 9.31 -10.52
C THR A 271 -17.07 9.23 -9.08
N PHE A 272 -15.89 8.66 -8.85
CA PHE A 272 -15.28 8.62 -7.53
C PHE A 272 -15.01 10.04 -6.99
N MET A 273 -14.37 10.90 -7.80
CA MET A 273 -14.06 12.28 -7.40
C MET A 273 -15.32 13.11 -7.10
N GLU A 274 -16.42 12.90 -7.84
CA GLU A 274 -17.67 13.59 -7.53
C GLU A 274 -18.27 13.10 -6.22
N GLY A 275 -18.15 11.80 -5.91
CA GLY A 275 -18.52 11.27 -4.60
C GLY A 275 -17.74 11.91 -3.45
N ILE A 276 -16.42 12.10 -3.61
CA ILE A 276 -15.59 12.81 -2.62
C ILE A 276 -16.02 14.27 -2.48
N LYS A 277 -16.31 14.97 -3.58
CA LYS A 277 -16.81 16.34 -3.53
C LYS A 277 -18.19 16.44 -2.90
N GLU A 278 -19.04 15.43 -3.07
CA GLU A 278 -20.34 15.36 -2.41
C GLU A 278 -20.18 15.25 -0.89
N LEU A 279 -19.28 14.39 -0.39
CA LEU A 279 -18.94 14.31 1.03
C LEU A 279 -18.38 15.65 1.56
N TYR A 280 -17.45 16.25 0.80
CA TYR A 280 -16.84 17.53 1.11
C TYR A 280 -17.89 18.66 1.27
N ARG A 281 -18.85 18.76 0.35
CA ARG A 281 -19.90 19.80 0.36
C ARG A 281 -20.91 19.62 1.49
N ASN A 282 -21.21 18.37 1.82
CA ASN A 282 -22.25 18.03 2.82
C ASN A 282 -21.70 17.83 4.23
N CYS A 283 -20.39 17.79 4.42
CA CYS A 283 -19.75 17.68 5.72
C CYS A 283 -20.19 18.84 6.63
N LYS A 284 -20.83 18.51 7.77
CA LYS A 284 -21.32 19.50 8.76
C LYS A 284 -20.53 19.46 10.06
N ASP A 285 -19.87 18.35 10.36
CA ASP A 285 -19.10 18.18 11.59
C ASP A 285 -17.92 19.13 11.64
N GLU A 286 -18.01 20.14 12.47
CA GLU A 286 -16.99 21.18 12.66
C GLU A 286 -15.67 20.64 13.25
N THR A 287 -15.71 19.44 13.86
CA THR A 287 -14.55 18.76 14.45
C THR A 287 -13.84 17.85 13.46
N SER A 288 -14.48 17.54 12.34
CA SER A 288 -13.94 16.66 11.30
C SER A 288 -12.66 17.20 10.67
N ILE A 289 -11.81 16.31 10.20
CA ILE A 289 -10.57 16.69 9.48
C ILE A 289 -10.92 17.51 8.23
N CYS A 290 -11.99 17.16 7.54
CA CYS A 290 -12.47 17.89 6.36
C CYS A 290 -12.72 19.38 6.69
N LYS A 291 -13.48 19.69 7.74
CA LYS A 291 -13.75 21.07 8.12
C LYS A 291 -12.50 21.84 8.54
N GLN A 292 -11.58 21.17 9.22
CA GLN A 292 -10.30 21.80 9.59
C GLN A 292 -9.44 22.11 8.36
N ILE A 293 -9.43 21.21 7.37
CA ILE A 293 -8.75 21.44 6.07
C ILE A 293 -9.45 22.57 5.30
N LEU A 294 -10.80 22.59 5.29
CA LEU A 294 -11.59 23.62 4.63
C LEU A 294 -11.29 25.04 5.12
N LYS A 295 -11.21 25.19 6.44
CA LYS A 295 -10.90 26.48 7.08
C LYS A 295 -9.47 26.96 6.81
N ASN A 296 -8.58 26.09 6.32
CA ASN A 296 -7.18 26.45 6.10
C ASN A 296 -7.02 27.28 4.81
N GLN A 297 -6.81 28.58 4.99
CA GLN A 297 -6.63 29.55 3.88
C GLN A 297 -5.29 29.40 3.14
N LYS A 298 -4.33 28.64 3.70
CA LYS A 298 -3.03 28.38 3.05
C LYS A 298 -3.11 27.34 1.95
N LEU A 299 -4.19 26.55 1.87
CA LEU A 299 -4.41 25.51 0.86
C LEU A 299 -5.34 26.03 -0.24
N THR A 300 -5.03 25.69 -1.49
CA THR A 300 -5.97 25.88 -2.61
C THR A 300 -7.10 24.84 -2.54
N GLU A 301 -8.24 25.13 -3.16
CA GLU A 301 -9.38 24.18 -3.20
C GLU A 301 -8.99 22.84 -3.82
N SER A 302 -8.17 22.85 -4.87
CA SER A 302 -7.67 21.62 -5.48
C SER A 302 -6.81 20.81 -4.51
N GLU A 303 -5.91 21.45 -3.75
CA GLU A 303 -5.09 20.74 -2.76
C GLU A 303 -5.94 20.14 -1.64
N LYS A 304 -6.96 20.85 -1.16
CA LYS A 304 -7.88 20.34 -0.13
C LYS A 304 -8.55 19.05 -0.60
N ILE A 305 -9.11 19.06 -1.81
CA ILE A 305 -9.80 17.89 -2.39
C ILE A 305 -8.82 16.74 -2.65
N PHE A 306 -7.65 17.01 -3.22
CA PHE A 306 -6.64 15.98 -3.49
C PHE A 306 -6.08 15.37 -2.21
N ASP A 307 -5.87 16.17 -1.17
CA ASP A 307 -5.37 15.67 0.11
C ASP A 307 -6.42 14.82 0.83
N LEU A 308 -7.70 15.21 0.83
CA LEU A 308 -8.79 14.39 1.36
C LEU A 308 -8.94 13.07 0.61
N ASN A 309 -8.86 13.11 -0.73
CA ASN A 309 -8.87 11.91 -1.55
C ASN A 309 -7.69 10.97 -1.21
N THR A 310 -6.50 11.55 -1.00
CA THR A 310 -5.31 10.79 -0.61
C THR A 310 -5.50 10.08 0.73
N PHE A 311 -6.12 10.73 1.68
CA PHE A 311 -6.41 10.13 2.99
C PHE A 311 -7.35 8.93 2.90
N ILE A 312 -8.48 9.08 2.22
CA ILE A 312 -9.45 7.98 2.04
C ILE A 312 -8.78 6.76 1.39
N PHE A 313 -8.04 7.01 0.32
CA PHE A 313 -7.33 5.94 -0.37
C PHE A 313 -6.29 5.25 0.50
N ALA A 314 -5.40 6.04 1.13
CA ALA A 314 -4.28 5.47 1.86
C ALA A 314 -4.70 4.78 3.16
N GLY A 315 -5.78 5.24 3.79
CA GLY A 315 -6.21 4.75 5.11
C GLY A 315 -7.06 3.49 5.07
N ALA A 316 -7.92 3.34 4.07
CA ALA A 316 -8.90 2.24 4.08
C ALA A 316 -8.26 0.88 3.75
N GLU A 317 -7.69 0.71 2.56
CA GLU A 317 -7.22 -0.60 2.07
C GLU A 317 -6.01 -1.14 2.85
N THR A 318 -5.11 -0.25 3.28
CA THR A 318 -3.89 -0.68 3.98
C THR A 318 -4.16 -1.20 5.39
N SER A 319 -5.00 -0.51 6.17
CA SER A 319 -5.40 -0.96 7.51
C SER A 319 -6.21 -2.26 7.44
N SER A 320 -7.12 -2.37 6.48
CA SER A 320 -7.89 -3.60 6.23
C SER A 320 -6.98 -4.81 6.04
N HIS A 321 -5.99 -4.69 5.16
CA HIS A 321 -5.02 -5.77 4.93
C HIS A 321 -4.27 -6.14 6.22
N GLY A 322 -3.78 -5.15 6.96
CA GLY A 322 -3.07 -5.41 8.22
C GLY A 322 -3.92 -6.14 9.27
N ILE A 323 -5.21 -5.79 9.39
CA ILE A 323 -6.15 -6.48 10.30
C ILE A 323 -6.33 -7.93 9.86
N VAL A 324 -6.70 -8.16 8.59
CA VAL A 324 -6.97 -9.51 8.06
C VAL A 324 -5.74 -10.40 8.16
N SER A 325 -4.57 -9.88 7.79
CA SER A 325 -3.31 -10.61 7.86
C SER A 325 -2.99 -11.03 9.30
N THR A 326 -3.13 -10.12 10.25
CA THR A 326 -2.89 -10.42 11.67
C THR A 326 -3.86 -11.51 12.18
N LEU A 327 -5.15 -11.40 11.86
CA LEU A 327 -6.16 -12.41 12.24
C LEU A 327 -5.85 -13.78 11.62
N PHE A 328 -5.45 -13.81 10.35
CA PHE A 328 -5.08 -15.05 9.67
C PHE A 328 -3.90 -15.76 10.33
N PHE A 329 -2.81 -15.01 10.57
CA PHE A 329 -1.62 -15.58 11.18
C PHE A 329 -1.84 -16.02 12.62
N MET A 330 -2.63 -15.31 13.41
CA MET A 330 -3.00 -15.76 14.75
C MET A 330 -3.70 -17.14 14.73
N LYS A 331 -4.57 -17.42 13.76
CA LYS A 331 -5.19 -18.76 13.66
C LYS A 331 -4.23 -19.83 13.13
N LYS A 332 -3.26 -19.44 12.31
CA LYS A 332 -2.18 -20.34 11.91
C LYS A 332 -1.25 -20.70 13.09
N TYR A 333 -1.13 -19.81 14.07
CA TYR A 333 -0.31 -19.96 15.28
C TYR A 333 -1.20 -19.82 16.52
N PRO A 334 -1.94 -20.87 16.90
CA PRO A 334 -3.04 -20.79 17.86
C PRO A 334 -2.60 -20.41 19.28
N GLU A 335 -1.36 -20.64 19.66
CA GLU A 335 -0.82 -20.21 20.96
C GLU A 335 -0.84 -18.67 21.08
N SER A 336 -0.45 -17.97 20.02
CA SER A 336 -0.51 -16.50 19.97
C SER A 336 -1.95 -15.99 20.06
N PHE A 337 -2.90 -16.69 19.44
CA PHE A 337 -4.31 -16.35 19.51
C PHE A 337 -4.85 -16.46 20.94
N GLU A 338 -4.60 -17.58 21.62
CA GLU A 338 -5.10 -17.81 22.98
C GLU A 338 -4.41 -16.87 24.00
N LYS A 339 -3.12 -16.59 23.85
CA LYS A 339 -2.40 -15.65 24.68
C LYS A 339 -2.97 -14.24 24.57
N LEU A 340 -3.26 -13.76 23.35
CA LEU A 340 -3.89 -12.45 23.15
C LEU A 340 -5.31 -12.41 23.71
N ARG A 341 -6.09 -13.46 23.51
CA ARG A 341 -7.44 -13.54 24.09
C ARG A 341 -7.42 -13.45 25.60
N LYS A 342 -6.49 -14.13 26.24
CA LYS A 342 -6.30 -14.09 27.68
C LYS A 342 -5.94 -12.68 28.15
N GLU A 343 -5.00 -12.00 27.47
CA GLU A 343 -4.64 -10.61 27.78
C GLU A 343 -5.86 -9.68 27.74
N ILE A 344 -6.69 -9.78 26.69
CA ILE A 344 -7.92 -8.97 26.55
C ILE A 344 -8.89 -9.26 27.70
N GLN A 345 -9.06 -10.53 28.09
CA GLN A 345 -9.94 -10.91 29.20
C GLN A 345 -9.41 -10.45 30.55
N ASP A 346 -8.09 -10.62 30.81
CA ASP A 346 -7.43 -10.20 32.05
C ASP A 346 -7.49 -8.66 32.24
N ALA A 347 -7.54 -7.89 31.14
CA ALA A 347 -7.77 -6.45 31.14
C ALA A 347 -9.25 -6.06 31.40
N GLY A 348 -10.13 -7.02 31.67
CA GLY A 348 -11.55 -6.78 31.94
C GLY A 348 -12.35 -6.34 30.72
N ILE A 349 -11.84 -6.60 29.49
CA ILE A 349 -12.55 -6.26 28.25
C ILE A 349 -13.48 -7.42 27.88
N SER A 350 -14.78 -7.21 28.04
CA SER A 350 -15.86 -8.13 27.68
C SER A 350 -16.85 -7.44 26.74
N LYS A 351 -17.81 -8.19 26.21
CA LYS A 351 -18.89 -7.60 25.41
C LYS A 351 -19.64 -6.53 26.20
N GLU A 352 -19.92 -6.79 27.47
CA GLU A 352 -20.63 -5.89 28.36
C GLU A 352 -19.84 -4.60 28.59
N THR A 353 -18.55 -4.72 29.02
CA THR A 353 -17.71 -3.55 29.32
C THR A 353 -17.37 -2.75 28.08
N LEU A 354 -17.23 -3.41 26.92
CA LEU A 354 -16.94 -2.74 25.65
C LEU A 354 -18.04 -1.71 25.28
N PHE A 355 -19.32 -2.02 25.56
CA PHE A 355 -20.44 -1.16 25.21
C PHE A 355 -20.94 -0.28 26.37
N SER A 356 -20.73 -0.68 27.65
CA SER A 356 -21.16 0.10 28.80
C SER A 356 -20.13 1.15 29.24
N GLU A 357 -18.84 0.77 29.27
CA GLU A 357 -17.75 1.64 29.71
C GLU A 357 -16.97 2.26 28.54
N GLY A 358 -17.01 1.58 27.39
CA GLY A 358 -16.21 1.91 26.21
C GLY A 358 -14.75 1.46 26.33
N LEU A 359 -14.04 1.58 25.23
CA LEU A 359 -12.60 1.31 25.15
C LEU A 359 -11.84 2.64 25.22
N THR A 360 -10.89 2.75 26.15
CA THR A 360 -10.07 3.93 26.30
C THR A 360 -8.65 3.70 25.76
N ARG A 361 -7.94 4.78 25.49
CA ARG A 361 -6.55 4.72 25.05
C ARG A 361 -5.68 4.00 26.08
N GLU A 362 -5.85 4.31 27.35
CA GLU A 362 -5.08 3.73 28.46
C GLU A 362 -5.25 2.22 28.48
N LYS A 363 -6.49 1.71 28.44
CA LYS A 363 -6.77 0.26 28.35
C LYS A 363 -6.09 -0.40 27.14
N ILE A 364 -6.02 0.29 25.98
CA ILE A 364 -5.35 -0.25 24.78
C ILE A 364 -3.82 -0.25 24.93
N GLU A 365 -3.26 0.77 25.58
CA GLU A 365 -1.82 0.88 25.82
C GLU A 365 -1.31 -0.13 26.87
N GLU A 366 -2.15 -0.62 27.77
CA GLU A 366 -1.86 -1.69 28.73
C GLU A 366 -1.77 -3.10 28.08
N LEU A 367 -2.23 -3.25 26.82
CA LEU A 367 -2.18 -4.53 26.10
C LEU A 367 -0.85 -4.67 25.33
N ASP A 368 0.19 -5.07 26.05
CA ASP A 368 1.55 -5.20 25.49
C ASP A 368 1.64 -6.30 24.43
N TYR A 369 1.01 -7.45 24.71
CA TYR A 369 1.03 -8.56 23.77
C TYR A 369 0.26 -8.26 22.49
N LEU A 370 -0.87 -7.53 22.55
CA LEU A 370 -1.57 -6.99 21.38
C LEU A 370 -0.62 -6.14 20.53
N THR A 371 0.20 -5.33 21.17
CA THR A 371 1.20 -4.50 20.46
C THR A 371 2.21 -5.36 19.70
N CYS A 372 2.69 -6.43 20.33
CA CYS A 372 3.60 -7.41 19.73
C CYS A 372 2.94 -8.12 18.53
N VAL A 373 1.70 -8.59 18.71
CA VAL A 373 0.90 -9.26 17.67
C VAL A 373 0.70 -8.38 16.45
N VAL A 374 0.32 -7.11 16.63
CA VAL A 374 0.12 -6.17 15.50
C VAL A 374 1.43 -5.88 14.78
N LYS A 375 2.52 -5.67 15.50
CA LYS A 375 3.85 -5.47 14.90
C LYS A 375 4.29 -6.70 14.09
N GLU A 376 4.07 -7.90 14.62
CA GLU A 376 4.44 -9.14 13.94
C GLU A 376 3.57 -9.40 12.71
N GLY A 377 2.27 -9.14 12.77
CA GLY A 377 1.38 -9.21 11.61
C GLY A 377 1.85 -8.31 10.47
N LEU A 378 2.23 -7.08 10.80
CA LEU A 378 2.76 -6.13 9.81
C LEU A 378 4.15 -6.50 9.29
N ARG A 379 4.98 -7.18 10.10
CA ARG A 379 6.27 -7.69 9.64
C ARG A 379 6.09 -8.83 8.65
N ILE A 380 5.25 -9.81 9.00
CA ILE A 380 5.13 -11.03 8.21
C ILE A 380 4.34 -10.80 6.91
N ASP A 381 3.35 -9.91 6.93
CA ASP A 381 2.54 -9.59 5.74
C ASP A 381 2.00 -8.16 5.79
N GLY A 382 2.88 -7.19 5.72
CA GLY A 382 2.51 -5.78 5.66
C GLY A 382 1.93 -5.41 4.29
N PRO A 383 0.99 -4.42 4.23
CA PRO A 383 0.28 -4.04 3.02
C PRO A 383 1.15 -3.39 1.95
N GLY A 384 2.30 -2.86 2.33
CA GLY A 384 3.21 -2.16 1.42
C GLY A 384 4.48 -2.95 1.14
N ALA A 385 4.62 -3.51 -0.05
CA ALA A 385 5.84 -4.25 -0.40
C ALA A 385 6.97 -3.36 -0.94
N GLU A 386 6.63 -2.24 -1.58
CA GLU A 386 7.59 -1.29 -2.15
C GLU A 386 7.17 0.15 -1.88
N SER A 387 8.15 1.04 -1.77
CA SER A 387 7.88 2.47 -1.68
C SER A 387 7.36 3.05 -3.01
N PHE A 388 6.81 4.25 -2.97
CA PHE A 388 6.64 5.05 -4.17
C PHE A 388 7.98 5.38 -4.82
N VAL A 389 7.96 5.80 -6.10
CA VAL A 389 9.15 6.09 -6.87
C VAL A 389 9.86 7.34 -6.37
N TYR A 390 11.17 7.23 -6.25
CA TYR A 390 12.12 8.32 -6.04
C TYR A 390 13.00 8.48 -7.27
N ALA A 391 13.65 9.63 -7.40
CA ALA A 391 14.72 9.84 -8.36
C ALA A 391 15.77 10.81 -7.80
N ALA A 392 17.02 10.62 -8.20
CA ALA A 392 18.10 11.52 -7.84
C ALA A 392 18.01 12.82 -8.66
N SER A 393 18.28 13.96 -8.02
CA SER A 393 18.33 15.28 -8.67
C SER A 393 19.66 15.54 -9.39
N GLN A 394 20.67 14.75 -9.09
CA GLN A 394 22.03 14.72 -9.66
C GLN A 394 22.51 13.27 -9.65
N ASP A 395 23.66 13.00 -10.26
CA ASP A 395 24.30 11.69 -10.15
C ASP A 395 24.65 11.41 -8.68
N VAL A 396 24.34 10.21 -8.20
CA VAL A 396 24.62 9.75 -6.84
C VAL A 396 25.17 8.34 -6.86
N GLU A 397 25.70 7.89 -5.72
CA GLU A 397 26.15 6.52 -5.53
C GLU A 397 25.45 5.91 -4.32
N LEU A 398 25.05 4.66 -4.43
CA LEU A 398 24.53 3.84 -3.33
C LEU A 398 25.25 2.49 -3.33
N CYS A 399 25.86 2.13 -2.22
CA CYS A 399 26.65 0.89 -2.07
C CYS A 399 27.70 0.68 -3.16
N GLY A 400 28.38 1.75 -3.60
CA GLY A 400 29.38 1.69 -4.68
C GLY A 400 28.77 1.59 -6.09
N VAL A 401 27.46 1.72 -6.24
CA VAL A 401 26.75 1.62 -7.53
C VAL A 401 26.35 3.02 -8.00
N PRO A 402 26.84 3.49 -9.17
CA PRO A 402 26.49 4.80 -9.70
C PRO A 402 25.08 4.84 -10.27
N ILE A 403 24.27 5.77 -9.78
CA ILE A 403 22.89 6.00 -10.16
C ILE A 403 22.79 7.37 -10.84
N PRO A 404 22.48 7.42 -12.14
CA PRO A 404 22.37 8.67 -12.87
C PRO A 404 21.22 9.53 -12.37
N LYS A 405 21.35 10.84 -12.57
CA LYS A 405 20.24 11.78 -12.39
C LYS A 405 18.95 11.29 -13.08
N GLY A 406 17.85 11.34 -12.34
CA GLY A 406 16.53 10.96 -12.86
C GLY A 406 16.26 9.47 -12.91
N PHE A 407 17.23 8.60 -12.62
CA PHE A 407 17.01 7.15 -12.61
C PHE A 407 16.03 6.76 -11.49
N PRO A 408 14.99 5.94 -11.79
CA PRO A 408 13.99 5.56 -10.81
C PRO A 408 14.54 4.65 -9.72
N ILE A 409 14.21 4.96 -8.48
CA ILE A 409 14.62 4.21 -7.29
C ILE A 409 13.36 3.89 -6.48
N LYS A 410 13.27 2.67 -5.95
CA LYS A 410 12.30 2.28 -4.93
C LYS A 410 13.01 1.64 -3.74
N VAL A 411 12.36 1.66 -2.59
CA VAL A 411 12.79 0.94 -1.40
C VAL A 411 11.93 -0.30 -1.27
N ASP A 412 12.53 -1.46 -1.12
CA ASP A 412 11.86 -2.68 -0.73
C ASP A 412 11.44 -2.57 0.75
N LEU A 413 10.16 -2.75 1.03
CA LEU A 413 9.60 -2.64 2.38
C LEU A 413 9.34 -4.00 3.03
N ALA A 414 9.52 -5.08 2.28
CA ALA A 414 9.13 -6.43 2.72
C ALA A 414 10.30 -7.40 2.88
N THR A 415 11.23 -7.44 1.92
CA THR A 415 12.29 -8.47 1.90
C THR A 415 13.15 -8.48 3.17
N GLY A 416 13.47 -7.28 3.69
CA GLY A 416 14.22 -7.16 4.94
C GLY A 416 13.56 -7.79 6.16
N HIS A 417 12.22 -7.96 6.13
CA HIS A 417 11.45 -8.61 7.17
C HIS A 417 11.68 -10.14 7.25
N TYR A 418 12.22 -10.73 6.18
CA TYR A 418 12.46 -12.17 6.06
C TYR A 418 13.94 -12.52 6.02
N ASN A 419 14.83 -11.55 6.20
CA ASN A 419 16.27 -11.79 6.16
C ASN A 419 16.74 -12.45 7.46
N GLU A 420 17.27 -13.67 7.36
CA GLU A 420 17.81 -14.47 8.47
C GLU A 420 19.04 -13.85 9.14
N ASP A 421 19.70 -12.89 8.50
CA ASP A 421 20.79 -12.15 9.11
C ASP A 421 20.30 -11.08 10.09
N TYR A 422 19.04 -10.65 9.96
CA TYR A 422 18.42 -9.62 10.79
C TYR A 422 17.40 -10.19 11.77
N TRP A 423 16.81 -11.35 11.47
CA TRP A 423 15.71 -11.92 12.20
C TRP A 423 15.96 -13.38 12.53
N LYS A 424 15.73 -13.76 13.78
CA LYS A 424 15.62 -15.15 14.19
C LYS A 424 14.28 -15.70 13.72
N ASP A 425 14.27 -16.88 13.09
CA ASP A 425 13.08 -17.54 12.59
C ASP A 425 12.13 -16.59 11.82
N PRO A 426 12.61 -15.95 10.71
CA PRO A 426 11.90 -14.85 10.04
C PRO A 426 10.61 -15.27 9.34
N HIS A 427 10.41 -16.56 9.07
CA HIS A 427 9.24 -17.10 8.40
C HIS A 427 8.11 -17.46 9.36
N ASP A 428 8.37 -17.50 10.66
CA ASP A 428 7.41 -17.81 11.68
C ASP A 428 6.76 -16.54 12.26
N PHE A 429 5.48 -16.68 12.65
CA PHE A 429 4.76 -15.63 13.34
C PHE A 429 5.04 -15.76 14.85
N VAL A 430 5.92 -14.93 15.35
CA VAL A 430 6.38 -14.95 16.74
C VAL A 430 6.27 -13.55 17.33
N PRO A 431 5.13 -13.16 17.93
CA PRO A 431 4.95 -11.84 18.55
C PRO A 431 6.00 -11.53 19.62
N GLU A 432 6.50 -12.55 20.32
CA GLU A 432 7.51 -12.48 21.37
C GLU A 432 8.83 -11.84 20.92
N ARG A 433 9.06 -11.71 19.61
CA ARG A 433 10.22 -10.97 19.06
C ARG A 433 10.19 -9.46 19.34
N TYR A 434 9.05 -8.95 19.80
CA TYR A 434 8.86 -7.55 20.18
C TYR A 434 8.66 -7.35 21.70
N ASP A 435 8.79 -8.41 22.48
CA ASP A 435 8.72 -8.42 23.93
C ASP A 435 10.15 -8.67 24.48
N ASP A 436 10.81 -7.62 24.97
CA ASP A 436 12.19 -7.64 25.45
C ASP A 436 12.38 -8.49 26.73
N GLU A 437 11.29 -8.79 27.43
CA GLU A 437 11.30 -9.71 28.55
C GLU A 437 11.18 -11.19 28.16
N SER A 438 10.77 -11.47 26.91
CA SER A 438 10.61 -12.84 26.42
C SER A 438 11.94 -13.57 26.22
N GLU A 439 11.93 -14.87 26.43
CA GLU A 439 13.10 -15.72 26.19
C GLU A 439 13.49 -15.75 24.70
N PHE A 440 12.48 -15.64 23.82
CA PHE A 440 12.72 -15.58 22.37
C PHE A 440 13.53 -14.33 22.00
N TYR A 441 13.11 -13.15 22.49
CA TYR A 441 13.82 -11.89 22.24
C TYR A 441 15.24 -11.93 22.78
N LYS A 442 15.43 -12.36 24.05
CA LYS A 442 16.75 -12.45 24.71
C LYS A 442 17.72 -13.36 23.95
N GLN A 443 17.20 -14.46 23.38
CA GLN A 443 18.00 -15.34 22.54
C GLN A 443 18.31 -14.69 21.19
N ALA A 444 17.32 -14.07 20.51
CA ALA A 444 17.53 -13.38 19.26
C ALA A 444 18.53 -12.22 19.39
N GLU A 445 18.50 -11.50 20.51
CA GLU A 445 19.45 -10.43 20.83
C GLU A 445 20.88 -10.96 20.97
N LYS A 446 21.08 -12.06 21.69
CA LYS A 446 22.39 -12.73 21.80
C LYS A 446 22.95 -13.16 20.43
N GLU A 447 22.06 -13.54 19.51
CA GLU A 447 22.41 -13.92 18.13
C GLU A 447 22.58 -12.70 17.21
N GLY A 448 22.25 -11.49 17.64
CA GLY A 448 22.21 -10.28 16.81
C GLY A 448 21.08 -10.27 15.78
N LYS A 449 20.01 -11.06 15.99
CA LYS A 449 18.93 -11.31 15.03
C LYS A 449 17.55 -10.83 15.52
N PHE A 450 17.49 -9.64 16.07
CA PHE A 450 16.27 -9.07 16.65
C PHE A 450 15.70 -7.86 15.89
N GLY A 451 16.06 -7.73 14.62
CA GLY A 451 15.44 -6.76 13.72
C GLY A 451 15.90 -5.32 13.88
N LEU A 452 17.22 -5.12 13.99
CA LEU A 452 17.81 -3.78 14.12
C LEU A 452 17.70 -2.90 12.86
N GLY A 453 17.69 -1.60 13.10
CA GLY A 453 17.83 -0.58 12.08
C GLY A 453 16.66 -0.56 11.07
N PHE A 454 16.99 -0.65 9.78
CA PHE A 454 16.00 -0.61 8.70
C PHE A 454 15.38 -1.97 8.36
N SER A 455 15.61 -3.02 9.14
CA SER A 455 15.02 -4.35 8.91
C SER A 455 13.51 -4.40 9.16
N THR A 456 12.96 -3.53 10.04
CA THR A 456 11.52 -3.38 10.28
C THR A 456 11.02 -2.09 9.65
N ARG A 457 10.23 -2.19 8.57
CA ARG A 457 9.81 -1.00 7.83
C ARG A 457 8.41 -1.07 7.19
N PRO A 458 7.39 -1.59 7.88
CA PRO A 458 6.05 -1.67 7.29
C PRO A 458 5.45 -0.29 6.98
N PHE A 459 5.92 0.77 7.67
CA PHE A 459 5.54 2.16 7.44
C PHE A 459 6.62 2.98 6.74
N SER A 460 7.64 2.32 6.14
CA SER A 460 8.83 2.97 5.62
C SER A 460 9.61 3.71 6.72
N HIS A 461 10.64 4.47 6.35
CA HIS A 461 11.49 5.20 7.30
C HIS A 461 11.79 6.63 6.85
N GLY A 462 12.26 7.45 7.81
CA GLY A 462 12.83 8.76 7.58
C GLY A 462 11.80 9.80 7.17
N PHE A 463 12.25 10.81 6.45
CA PHE A 463 11.48 12.01 6.13
C PHE A 463 10.15 11.74 5.39
N ARG A 464 10.08 10.64 4.61
CA ARG A 464 8.91 10.25 3.82
C ARG A 464 8.20 9.02 4.38
N ALA A 465 8.41 8.65 5.64
CA ALA A 465 7.68 7.59 6.34
C ALA A 465 6.16 7.83 6.31
N CYS A 466 5.37 6.80 6.57
CA CYS A 466 3.91 6.89 6.55
C CYS A 466 3.41 7.95 7.56
N PRO A 467 2.60 8.92 7.13
CA PRO A 467 2.05 9.93 8.05
C PRO A 467 0.94 9.37 8.94
N GLY A 468 0.31 8.25 8.54
CA GLY A 468 -0.81 7.62 9.24
C GLY A 468 -0.41 6.50 10.19
N GLN A 469 0.88 6.28 10.47
CA GLN A 469 1.33 5.15 11.29
C GLN A 469 0.63 5.05 12.64
N SER A 470 0.54 6.15 13.39
CA SER A 470 -0.08 6.15 14.72
C SER A 470 -1.58 5.85 14.66
N PHE A 471 -2.27 6.40 13.64
CA PHE A 471 -3.68 6.13 13.41
C PHE A 471 -3.91 4.66 13.04
N ALA A 472 -3.16 4.13 12.07
CA ALA A 472 -3.32 2.76 11.59
C ALA A 472 -3.06 1.73 12.69
N LEU A 473 -2.00 1.91 13.50
CA LEU A 473 -1.73 1.03 14.62
C LEU A 473 -2.84 1.05 15.67
N LEU A 474 -3.40 2.22 15.99
CA LEU A 474 -4.54 2.35 16.90
C LEU A 474 -5.78 1.68 16.32
N GLU A 475 -6.11 1.95 15.05
CA GLU A 475 -7.25 1.37 14.35
C GLU A 475 -7.19 -0.17 14.32
N MET A 476 -6.02 -0.73 13.96
CA MET A 476 -5.80 -2.18 13.96
C MET A 476 -5.99 -2.78 15.36
N LYS A 477 -5.42 -2.16 16.40
CA LYS A 477 -5.56 -2.64 17.77
C LYS A 477 -7.03 -2.65 18.21
N VAL A 478 -7.75 -1.54 18.00
CA VAL A 478 -9.17 -1.44 18.35
C VAL A 478 -10.00 -2.48 17.59
N ALA A 479 -9.79 -2.61 16.29
CA ALA A 479 -10.52 -3.59 15.47
C ALA A 479 -10.28 -5.04 15.96
N ILE A 480 -9.03 -5.40 16.24
CA ILE A 480 -8.68 -6.74 16.73
C ILE A 480 -9.31 -6.99 18.10
N ILE A 481 -9.26 -6.03 19.05
CA ILE A 481 -9.92 -6.15 20.36
C ILE A 481 -11.42 -6.43 20.16
N VAL A 482 -12.10 -5.60 19.38
CA VAL A 482 -13.56 -5.71 19.17
C VAL A 482 -13.93 -7.03 18.49
N ILE A 483 -13.19 -7.44 17.45
CA ILE A 483 -13.41 -8.71 16.75
C ILE A 483 -13.25 -9.88 17.72
N LEU A 484 -12.14 -9.97 18.46
CA LEU A 484 -11.88 -11.08 19.39
C LEU A 484 -12.82 -11.10 20.60
N THR A 485 -13.37 -9.95 20.97
CA THR A 485 -14.36 -9.84 22.05
C THR A 485 -15.74 -10.33 21.61
N LEU A 486 -16.16 -10.03 20.37
CA LEU A 486 -17.52 -10.28 19.89
C LEU A 486 -17.68 -11.63 19.18
N ILE A 487 -16.65 -12.10 18.50
CA ILE A 487 -16.70 -13.35 17.72
C ILE A 487 -15.48 -14.22 17.98
N ASP A 488 -15.66 -15.52 17.77
CA ASP A 488 -14.60 -16.45 17.41
C ASP A 488 -14.67 -16.74 15.91
N TYR A 489 -13.60 -17.20 15.32
CA TYR A 489 -13.57 -17.54 13.90
C TYR A 489 -12.64 -18.73 13.64
N GLU A 490 -12.93 -19.47 12.58
CA GLU A 490 -12.14 -20.60 12.11
C GLU A 490 -11.62 -20.26 10.71
N VAL A 491 -10.37 -20.58 10.46
CA VAL A 491 -9.75 -20.53 9.12
C VAL A 491 -9.57 -21.95 8.65
N ASP A 492 -9.98 -22.25 7.42
CA ASP A 492 -9.78 -23.57 6.83
C ASP A 492 -8.28 -23.89 6.79
N PRO A 493 -7.81 -25.00 7.40
CA PRO A 493 -6.40 -25.34 7.44
C PRO A 493 -5.74 -25.48 6.06
N GLU A 494 -6.50 -25.81 5.03
CA GLU A 494 -6.00 -25.84 3.64
C GLU A 494 -5.55 -24.46 3.16
N LEU A 495 -6.14 -23.38 3.70
CA LEU A 495 -5.77 -22.01 3.35
C LEU A 495 -4.39 -21.62 3.90
N PHE A 496 -3.93 -22.26 4.97
CA PHE A 496 -2.57 -22.02 5.51
C PHE A 496 -1.46 -22.52 4.58
N GLN A 497 -1.81 -23.39 3.64
CA GLN A 497 -0.89 -23.89 2.60
C GLN A 497 -1.00 -23.09 1.29
N LYS A 498 -2.07 -22.31 1.13
CA LYS A 498 -2.27 -21.48 -0.06
C LYS A 498 -1.53 -20.16 0.12
N GLU A 499 -0.55 -19.96 -0.73
CA GLU A 499 0.11 -18.68 -0.84
C GLU A 499 -0.84 -17.72 -1.56
N GLY A 500 -1.07 -16.53 -0.98
CA GLY A 500 -2.03 -15.58 -1.51
C GLY A 500 -1.60 -15.06 -2.89
N VAL A 501 -2.54 -15.01 -3.82
CA VAL A 501 -2.36 -14.43 -5.15
C VAL A 501 -3.01 -13.08 -5.16
N GLY A 502 -2.22 -12.00 -5.31
CA GLY A 502 -2.79 -10.64 -5.38
C GLY A 502 -1.92 -9.65 -6.12
N PHE A 503 -2.60 -8.73 -6.81
CA PHE A 503 -2.02 -7.52 -7.38
C PHE A 503 -2.54 -6.33 -6.56
N GLY A 504 -1.66 -5.43 -6.16
CA GLY A 504 -2.06 -4.19 -5.51
C GLY A 504 -1.33 -3.90 -4.21
N VAL A 505 -1.91 -3.02 -3.43
CA VAL A 505 -1.49 -2.75 -2.06
C VAL A 505 -1.91 -3.95 -1.22
N GLY A 506 -0.95 -4.70 -0.76
CA GLY A 506 -1.18 -5.96 -0.07
C GLY A 506 -1.44 -7.15 -1.01
N GLY A 507 -0.80 -8.29 -0.72
CA GLY A 507 -1.18 -9.57 -1.29
C GLY A 507 -2.53 -10.00 -0.72
N SER A 508 -3.32 -10.77 -1.44
CA SER A 508 -4.52 -11.35 -0.85
C SER A 508 -4.17 -12.64 -0.14
N ILE A 509 -4.20 -12.60 1.18
CA ILE A 509 -4.34 -13.81 1.98
C ILE A 509 -5.74 -14.36 1.69
N PRO A 510 -5.91 -15.68 1.53
CA PRO A 510 -7.24 -16.27 1.46
C PRO A 510 -7.93 -16.07 2.82
N ALA A 511 -8.84 -15.12 2.91
CA ALA A 511 -9.46 -14.67 4.16
C ALA A 511 -10.94 -15.10 4.28
N SER A 512 -11.24 -16.31 3.87
CA SER A 512 -12.57 -16.92 4.10
C SER A 512 -12.60 -17.53 5.51
N PHE A 513 -13.25 -16.85 6.44
CA PHE A 513 -13.34 -17.25 7.85
C PHE A 513 -14.77 -17.70 8.18
N LYS A 514 -14.89 -18.79 8.93
CA LYS A 514 -16.15 -19.23 9.51
C LYS A 514 -16.33 -18.60 10.89
N ILE A 515 -17.47 -18.04 11.14
CA ILE A 515 -17.75 -17.21 12.33
C ILE A 515 -18.58 -17.97 13.35
N ASN A 516 -18.22 -17.79 14.61
CA ASN A 516 -19.00 -18.20 15.78
C ASN A 516 -19.17 -16.99 16.72
N TRP A 517 -20.41 -16.66 17.08
CA TRP A 517 -20.69 -15.56 18.01
C TRP A 517 -20.31 -15.91 19.45
N ARG A 518 -19.92 -14.90 20.23
CA ARG A 518 -19.61 -15.02 21.66
C ARG A 518 -20.65 -14.36 22.53
#